data_38bda104d3be6a0f26a382f5a9efc428
#
_entry.id   38bda104d3be6a0f26a382f5a9efc428
#
_cell.length_a   1.000
_cell.length_b   1.000
_cell.length_c   1.000
_cell.angle_alpha   90.00
_cell.angle_beta   90.00
_cell.angle_gamma   90.00
#
_symmetry.space_group_name_H-M   'P 1'
#
loop_
_entity.id
_entity.type
_entity.pdbx_description
1 polymer ?
#
loop_
_entity_poly.entity_id
_entity_poly.type
_entity_poly.pdbx_seq_one_letter_code
_entity_poly.pdbx_strand_id
1 'polypeptide(L)'
;AYKNEEGIVGVPTGLRDLDDKLGGLHQSDLIIIAGRPSMGKTSLATNIAFNAAQKLQESGKKSSIAFFSLEMSSEQLSTRIISEQARISSNDIRRGRISDEQFDKFLETSKNIAELPLYIDETPAISIAAMSNRARRIKRLFGLDMVVVDYIQLMRGTTFNKDGRVQEISQITQGLKAIAKELSVPVVALSQLSRQVEQRDDHKPQLADLRESGSIEQDADVVMFVYREEYYLEKNAPSPGTAEYIEWQQKMDEIHGQADLLIMKQRHGPTGNIKLSFDAKYTRFGNFISKDHTNNYE
;
A
#
# COMPACT_ATOMS: atom_id res chain seq x y z
N ALA A 1 14.06 -21.42 -6.24
CA ALA A 1 14.14 -21.05 -4.81
C ALA A 1 15.56 -21.17 -4.22
N TYR A 2 16.38 -22.11 -4.72
CA TYR A 2 17.70 -22.46 -4.11
C TYR A 2 18.86 -21.51 -4.47
N LYS A 3 18.66 -20.45 -5.25
CA LYS A 3 19.75 -19.60 -5.77
C LYS A 3 19.62 -18.09 -5.49
N ASN A 4 18.62 -17.62 -4.74
CA ASN A 4 18.55 -16.22 -4.33
C ASN A 4 19.20 -16.07 -2.96
N GLU A 5 20.33 -15.38 -2.90
CA GLU A 5 21.07 -15.08 -1.65
C GLU A 5 20.21 -14.25 -0.66
N GLU A 6 19.15 -13.58 -1.10
CA GLU A 6 18.23 -12.80 -0.27
C GLU A 6 16.98 -13.60 0.19
N GLY A 7 16.78 -14.86 -0.23
CA GLY A 7 15.63 -15.70 0.17
C GLY A 7 14.25 -15.25 -0.34
N ILE A 8 14.17 -14.15 -1.11
CA ILE A 8 12.94 -13.59 -1.66
C ILE A 8 12.69 -14.19 -3.04
N VAL A 9 11.57 -14.91 -3.19
CA VAL A 9 11.16 -15.56 -4.46
C VAL A 9 10.18 -14.68 -5.24
N GLY A 10 9.33 -13.95 -4.53
CA GLY A 10 8.35 -13.02 -5.09
C GLY A 10 8.93 -11.67 -5.46
N VAL A 11 8.06 -10.74 -5.86
CA VAL A 11 8.41 -9.33 -6.05
C VAL A 11 8.69 -8.69 -4.69
N PRO A 12 9.89 -8.12 -4.44
CA PRO A 12 10.22 -7.53 -3.16
C PRO A 12 9.38 -6.27 -2.89
N THR A 13 8.94 -6.11 -1.66
CA THR A 13 8.20 -4.93 -1.21
C THR A 13 9.12 -3.79 -0.78
N GLY A 14 10.39 -4.10 -0.47
CA GLY A 14 11.35 -3.20 0.13
C GLY A 14 11.12 -2.97 1.63
N LEU A 15 10.17 -3.69 2.23
CA LEU A 15 9.91 -3.73 3.66
C LEU A 15 10.40 -5.07 4.19
N ARG A 16 11.56 -5.08 4.84
CA ARG A 16 12.28 -6.30 5.22
C ARG A 16 11.40 -7.32 5.95
N ASP A 17 10.74 -6.89 7.03
CA ASP A 17 9.94 -7.80 7.85
C ASP A 17 8.71 -8.34 7.10
N LEU A 18 8.20 -7.59 6.11
CA LEU A 18 7.14 -8.04 5.22
C LEU A 18 7.67 -9.04 4.19
N ASP A 19 8.83 -8.76 3.61
CA ASP A 19 9.49 -9.64 2.65
C ASP A 19 9.90 -10.96 3.32
N ASP A 20 10.43 -10.92 4.55
CA ASP A 20 10.76 -12.11 5.35
C ASP A 20 9.50 -12.94 5.66
N LYS A 21 8.38 -12.26 5.95
CA LYS A 21 7.13 -12.92 6.32
C LYS A 21 6.42 -13.57 5.13
N LEU A 22 6.44 -12.92 3.96
CA LEU A 22 5.74 -13.37 2.75
C LEU A 22 6.65 -14.11 1.76
N GLY A 23 7.97 -13.94 1.83
CA GLY A 23 8.89 -14.35 0.77
C GLY A 23 8.82 -13.46 -0.48
N GLY A 24 8.38 -12.19 -0.31
CA GLY A 24 7.97 -11.28 -1.37
C GLY A 24 6.54 -11.52 -1.85
N LEU A 25 6.10 -10.75 -2.85
CA LEU A 25 4.76 -10.88 -3.44
C LEU A 25 4.79 -11.93 -4.55
N HIS A 26 4.08 -13.06 -4.36
CA HIS A 26 4.15 -14.20 -5.26
C HIS A 26 3.31 -14.00 -6.52
N GLN A 27 3.79 -14.57 -7.61
CA GLN A 27 3.07 -14.62 -8.89
C GLN A 27 1.71 -15.31 -8.71
N SER A 28 0.72 -14.83 -9.46
CA SER A 28 -0.66 -15.31 -9.45
C SER A 28 -1.43 -15.09 -8.15
N ASP A 29 -0.85 -14.39 -7.17
CA ASP A 29 -1.55 -14.05 -5.93
C ASP A 29 -2.35 -12.75 -6.06
N LEU A 30 -3.51 -12.74 -5.41
CA LEU A 30 -4.30 -11.55 -5.11
C LEU A 30 -4.03 -11.13 -3.67
N ILE A 31 -3.38 -9.99 -3.50
CA ILE A 31 -3.01 -9.42 -2.21
C ILE A 31 -3.92 -8.23 -1.93
N ILE A 32 -4.65 -8.26 -0.83
CA ILE A 32 -5.49 -7.16 -0.40
C ILE A 32 -4.81 -6.37 0.70
N ILE A 33 -4.69 -5.04 0.50
CA ILE A 33 -4.28 -4.10 1.53
C ILE A 33 -5.50 -3.26 1.89
N ALA A 34 -6.04 -3.44 3.08
CA ALA A 34 -7.24 -2.74 3.50
C ALA A 34 -6.99 -1.86 4.74
N GLY A 35 -7.87 -0.90 4.96
CA GLY A 35 -7.81 0.01 6.11
C GLY A 35 -8.84 1.12 6.01
N ARG A 36 -9.05 1.81 7.11
CA ARG A 36 -9.90 3.02 7.13
C ARG A 36 -9.22 4.17 6.38
N PRO A 37 -9.96 5.21 5.96
CA PRO A 37 -9.38 6.44 5.43
C PRO A 37 -8.30 6.99 6.36
N SER A 38 -7.27 7.62 5.80
CA SER A 38 -6.14 8.22 6.52
C SER A 38 -5.18 7.24 7.22
N MET A 39 -5.40 5.91 7.13
CA MET A 39 -4.45 4.91 7.66
C MET A 39 -3.18 4.78 6.81
N GLY A 40 -3.16 5.31 5.57
CA GLY A 40 -1.98 5.27 4.70
C GLY A 40 -1.95 4.12 3.69
N LYS A 41 -3.09 3.50 3.34
CA LYS A 41 -3.16 2.41 2.33
C LYS A 41 -2.47 2.77 1.02
N THR A 42 -2.87 3.90 0.41
CA THR A 42 -2.27 4.39 -0.83
C THR A 42 -0.76 4.62 -0.67
N SER A 43 -0.33 5.19 0.47
CA SER A 43 1.09 5.41 0.75
C SER A 43 1.86 4.11 0.80
N LEU A 44 1.35 3.10 1.53
CA LEU A 44 1.99 1.78 1.60
C LEU A 44 2.09 1.12 0.21
N ALA A 45 1.00 1.15 -0.56
CA ALA A 45 0.99 0.59 -1.92
C ALA A 45 1.95 1.34 -2.87
N THR A 46 2.04 2.67 -2.72
CA THR A 46 2.97 3.51 -3.49
C THR A 46 4.41 3.20 -3.12
N ASN A 47 4.72 3.02 -1.82
CA ASN A 47 6.05 2.62 -1.36
C ASN A 47 6.44 1.26 -1.93
N ILE A 48 5.56 0.27 -1.87
CA ILE A 48 5.80 -1.06 -2.43
C ILE A 48 6.03 -0.97 -3.95
N ALA A 49 5.18 -0.23 -4.68
CA ALA A 49 5.30 -0.09 -6.13
C ALA A 49 6.61 0.60 -6.53
N PHE A 50 6.99 1.66 -5.81
CA PHE A 50 8.25 2.38 -6.03
C PHE A 50 9.46 1.48 -5.77
N ASN A 51 9.51 0.82 -4.62
CA ASN A 51 10.61 -0.07 -4.24
C ASN A 51 10.77 -1.22 -5.24
N ALA A 52 9.65 -1.83 -5.67
CA ALA A 52 9.67 -2.88 -6.69
C ALA A 52 10.18 -2.37 -8.05
N ALA A 53 9.76 -1.17 -8.48
CA ALA A 53 10.22 -0.56 -9.73
C ALA A 53 11.72 -0.22 -9.67
N GLN A 54 12.19 0.31 -8.55
CA GLN A 54 13.61 0.58 -8.32
C GLN A 54 14.45 -0.70 -8.39
N LYS A 55 14.00 -1.77 -7.74
CA LYS A 55 14.70 -3.06 -7.77
C LYS A 55 14.73 -3.67 -9.18
N LEU A 56 13.67 -3.50 -9.98
CA LEU A 56 13.66 -3.89 -11.39
C LEU A 56 14.69 -3.12 -12.21
N GLN A 57 14.78 -1.82 -12.02
CA GLN A 57 15.77 -0.97 -12.71
C GLN A 57 17.20 -1.39 -12.33
N GLU A 58 17.48 -1.57 -11.05
CA GLU A 58 18.79 -2.02 -10.55
C GLU A 58 19.20 -3.39 -11.10
N SER A 59 18.24 -4.31 -11.25
CA SER A 59 18.50 -5.65 -11.80
C SER A 59 18.69 -5.69 -13.31
N GLY A 60 18.39 -4.60 -14.02
CA GLY A 60 18.39 -4.53 -15.48
C GLY A 60 17.34 -5.41 -16.16
N LYS A 61 16.38 -5.96 -15.40
CA LYS A 61 15.31 -6.81 -15.94
C LYS A 61 14.34 -5.95 -16.76
N LYS A 62 14.07 -6.35 -18.00
CA LYS A 62 13.04 -5.72 -18.83
C LYS A 62 11.67 -6.13 -18.33
N SER A 63 11.14 -5.42 -17.37
CA SER A 63 9.81 -5.59 -16.82
C SER A 63 9.33 -4.28 -16.19
N SER A 64 8.08 -4.23 -15.74
CA SER A 64 7.47 -3.01 -15.23
C SER A 64 6.46 -3.30 -14.13
N ILE A 65 6.06 -2.24 -13.44
CA ILE A 65 4.97 -2.20 -12.48
C ILE A 65 3.84 -1.38 -13.08
N ALA A 66 2.61 -1.88 -13.04
CA ALA A 66 1.42 -1.14 -13.47
C ALA A 66 0.62 -0.70 -12.23
N PHE A 67 0.37 0.61 -12.09
CA PHE A 67 -0.40 1.19 -11.01
C PHE A 67 -1.68 1.83 -11.57
N PHE A 68 -2.84 1.24 -11.28
CA PHE A 68 -4.14 1.78 -11.61
C PHE A 68 -4.65 2.64 -10.44
N SER A 69 -4.54 3.95 -10.60
CA SER A 69 -4.94 4.95 -9.61
C SER A 69 -6.33 5.47 -9.94
N LEU A 70 -7.34 4.99 -9.22
CA LEU A 70 -8.74 5.35 -9.50
C LEU A 70 -9.22 6.54 -8.65
N GLU A 71 -8.49 6.86 -7.59
CA GLU A 71 -8.81 7.96 -6.66
C GLU A 71 -7.97 9.20 -6.94
N MET A 72 -6.70 9.04 -7.29
CA MET A 72 -5.75 10.13 -7.46
C MET A 72 -5.31 10.25 -8.91
N SER A 73 -5.07 11.50 -9.36
CA SER A 73 -4.43 11.72 -10.65
C SER A 73 -2.98 11.23 -10.66
N SER A 74 -2.45 10.96 -11.84
CA SER A 74 -1.03 10.60 -12.04
C SER A 74 -0.09 11.67 -11.50
N GLU A 75 -0.43 12.95 -11.65
CA GLU A 75 0.32 14.08 -11.09
C GLU A 75 0.35 14.05 -9.56
N GLN A 76 -0.81 13.83 -8.93
CA GLN A 76 -0.89 13.73 -7.46
C GLN A 76 -0.09 12.55 -6.92
N LEU A 77 -0.17 11.39 -7.59
CA LEU A 77 0.56 10.20 -7.19
C LEU A 77 2.08 10.39 -7.38
N SER A 78 2.50 10.95 -8.51
CA SER A 78 3.91 11.28 -8.78
C SER A 78 4.46 12.29 -7.78
N THR A 79 3.71 13.36 -7.47
CA THR A 79 4.08 14.34 -6.44
C THR A 79 4.26 13.68 -5.08
N ARG A 80 3.42 12.71 -4.72
CA ARG A 80 3.56 11.95 -3.48
C ARG A 80 4.85 11.15 -3.46
N ILE A 81 5.18 10.43 -4.55
CA ILE A 81 6.41 9.64 -4.64
C ILE A 81 7.64 10.58 -4.54
N ILE A 82 7.62 11.71 -5.27
CA ILE A 82 8.72 12.68 -5.22
C ILE A 82 8.88 13.25 -3.81
N SER A 83 7.78 13.66 -3.17
CA SER A 83 7.75 14.18 -1.80
C SER A 83 8.41 13.20 -0.82
N GLU A 84 8.05 11.93 -0.93
CA GLU A 84 8.59 10.86 -0.10
C GLU A 84 10.09 10.66 -0.31
N GLN A 85 10.53 10.58 -1.57
CA GLN A 85 11.92 10.29 -1.92
C GLN A 85 12.83 11.50 -1.68
N ALA A 86 12.38 12.71 -2.02
CA ALA A 86 13.11 13.95 -1.78
C ALA A 86 13.08 14.39 -0.30
N ARG A 87 12.20 13.80 0.52
CA ARG A 87 11.90 14.24 1.90
C ARG A 87 11.47 15.70 1.97
N ILE A 88 10.58 16.09 1.07
CA ILE A 88 9.95 17.41 1.01
C ILE A 88 8.46 17.20 1.21
N SER A 89 7.85 17.97 2.13
CA SER A 89 6.41 17.84 2.41
C SER A 89 5.57 18.10 1.16
N SER A 90 4.63 17.18 0.84
CA SER A 90 3.69 17.37 -0.28
C SER A 90 2.84 18.64 -0.12
N ASN A 91 2.57 19.05 1.13
CA ASN A 91 1.84 20.28 1.43
C ASN A 91 2.67 21.51 1.07
N ASP A 92 3.98 21.49 1.36
CA ASP A 92 4.88 22.60 1.05
C ASP A 92 5.09 22.71 -0.47
N ILE A 93 5.24 21.58 -1.16
CA ILE A 93 5.28 21.55 -2.64
C ILE A 93 4.03 22.20 -3.22
N ARG A 94 2.83 21.76 -2.79
CA ARG A 94 1.55 22.28 -3.29
C ARG A 94 1.32 23.76 -3.00
N ARG A 95 1.90 24.27 -1.92
CA ARG A 95 1.81 25.70 -1.53
C ARG A 95 2.93 26.55 -2.11
N GLY A 96 3.88 25.98 -2.84
CA GLY A 96 5.05 26.69 -3.33
C GLY A 96 5.96 27.18 -2.21
N ARG A 97 5.98 26.53 -1.04
CA ARG A 97 6.76 26.88 0.14
C ARG A 97 8.00 26.02 0.27
N ILE A 98 8.76 25.92 -0.80
CA ILE A 98 10.02 25.18 -0.84
C ILE A 98 11.16 26.12 -1.13
N SER A 99 12.34 25.87 -0.52
CA SER A 99 13.55 26.62 -0.82
C SER A 99 14.12 26.24 -2.19
N ASP A 100 15.04 27.07 -2.71
CA ASP A 100 15.73 26.77 -3.98
C ASP A 100 16.47 25.43 -3.92
N GLU A 101 17.12 25.11 -2.80
CA GLU A 101 17.78 23.82 -2.57
C GLU A 101 16.77 22.64 -2.61
N GLN A 102 15.60 22.82 -1.98
CA GLN A 102 14.54 21.82 -2.02
C GLN A 102 13.97 21.67 -3.42
N PHE A 103 13.88 22.77 -4.19
CA PHE A 103 13.42 22.72 -5.58
C PHE A 103 14.40 21.97 -6.47
N ASP A 104 15.71 22.20 -6.34
CA ASP A 104 16.73 21.46 -7.07
C ASP A 104 16.66 19.96 -6.76
N LYS A 105 16.52 19.61 -5.48
CA LYS A 105 16.35 18.22 -5.06
C LYS A 105 15.06 17.60 -5.60
N PHE A 106 13.96 18.36 -5.65
CA PHE A 106 12.71 17.94 -6.27
C PHE A 106 12.89 17.62 -7.75
N LEU A 107 13.58 18.48 -8.50
CA LEU A 107 13.86 18.28 -9.93
C LEU A 107 14.74 17.04 -10.17
N GLU A 108 15.79 16.86 -9.39
CA GLU A 108 16.65 15.67 -9.49
C GLU A 108 15.87 14.39 -9.19
N THR A 109 15.14 14.38 -8.10
CA THR A 109 14.28 13.22 -7.73
C THR A 109 13.24 12.93 -8.79
N SER A 110 12.61 13.96 -9.38
CA SER A 110 11.62 13.81 -10.45
C SER A 110 12.22 13.13 -11.69
N LYS A 111 13.43 13.52 -12.09
CA LYS A 111 14.16 12.88 -13.21
C LYS A 111 14.40 11.40 -12.93
N ASN A 112 14.91 11.08 -11.74
CA ASN A 112 15.20 9.69 -11.36
C ASN A 112 13.93 8.83 -11.34
N ILE A 113 12.81 9.37 -10.86
CA ILE A 113 11.52 8.65 -10.82
C ILE A 113 10.96 8.46 -12.24
N ALA A 114 11.14 9.44 -13.14
CA ALA A 114 10.65 9.33 -14.52
C ALA A 114 11.31 8.20 -15.32
N GLU A 115 12.49 7.75 -14.91
CA GLU A 115 13.21 6.64 -15.54
C GLU A 115 12.79 5.25 -15.00
N LEU A 116 12.03 5.21 -13.90
CA LEU A 116 11.57 3.96 -13.32
C LEU A 116 10.53 3.27 -14.21
N PRO A 117 10.56 1.93 -14.29
CA PRO A 117 9.57 1.16 -15.02
C PRO A 117 8.23 1.06 -14.25
N LEU A 118 7.64 2.22 -13.91
CA LEU A 118 6.39 2.38 -13.19
C LEU A 118 5.37 3.10 -14.07
N TYR A 119 4.36 2.37 -14.55
CA TYR A 119 3.28 2.90 -15.38
C TYR A 119 2.06 3.22 -14.53
N ILE A 120 1.63 4.48 -14.54
CA ILE A 120 0.44 4.96 -13.81
C ILE A 120 -0.69 5.16 -14.80
N ASP A 121 -1.83 4.52 -14.54
CA ASP A 121 -3.09 4.69 -15.27
C ASP A 121 -4.13 5.31 -14.32
N GLU A 122 -4.61 6.50 -14.64
CA GLU A 122 -5.57 7.27 -13.82
C GLU A 122 -7.00 7.22 -14.35
N THR A 123 -7.32 6.24 -15.20
CA THR A 123 -8.66 6.14 -15.78
C THR A 123 -9.70 5.87 -14.69
N PRO A 124 -10.64 6.80 -14.45
CA PRO A 124 -11.62 6.62 -13.38
C PRO A 124 -12.60 5.50 -13.73
N ALA A 125 -13.07 4.81 -12.68
CA ALA A 125 -14.11 3.79 -12.79
C ALA A 125 -13.82 2.73 -13.89
N ILE A 126 -12.56 2.31 -14.03
CA ILE A 126 -12.15 1.31 -15.01
C ILE A 126 -12.86 -0.02 -14.75
N SER A 127 -13.29 -0.70 -15.81
CA SER A 127 -13.82 -2.07 -15.69
C SER A 127 -12.70 -3.11 -15.66
N ILE A 128 -12.97 -4.29 -15.10
CA ILE A 128 -12.05 -5.43 -15.10
C ILE A 128 -11.55 -5.76 -16.51
N ALA A 129 -12.44 -5.77 -17.50
CA ALA A 129 -12.09 -6.07 -18.89
C ALA A 129 -11.11 -5.04 -19.47
N ALA A 130 -11.37 -3.74 -19.25
CA ALA A 130 -10.50 -2.67 -19.72
C ALA A 130 -9.13 -2.73 -19.03
N MET A 131 -9.10 -2.95 -17.72
CA MET A 131 -7.87 -3.08 -16.94
C MET A 131 -7.04 -4.29 -17.41
N SER A 132 -7.69 -5.45 -17.61
CA SER A 132 -7.04 -6.66 -18.12
C SER A 132 -6.38 -6.43 -19.49
N ASN A 133 -7.09 -5.77 -20.42
CA ASN A 133 -6.56 -5.44 -21.73
C ASN A 133 -5.32 -4.53 -21.65
N ARG A 134 -5.35 -3.54 -20.78
CA ARG A 134 -4.20 -2.64 -20.57
C ARG A 134 -3.03 -3.36 -19.94
N ALA A 135 -3.26 -4.15 -18.90
CA ALA A 135 -2.21 -4.95 -18.25
C ALA A 135 -1.56 -5.94 -19.23
N ARG A 136 -2.35 -6.62 -20.09
CA ARG A 136 -1.82 -7.47 -21.16
C ARG A 136 -0.96 -6.68 -22.15
N ARG A 137 -1.40 -5.48 -22.53
CA ARG A 137 -0.63 -4.62 -23.44
C ARG A 137 0.71 -4.21 -22.83
N ILE A 138 0.71 -3.77 -21.55
CA ILE A 138 1.95 -3.43 -20.82
C ILE A 138 2.86 -4.66 -20.77
N LYS A 139 2.35 -5.83 -20.38
CA LYS A 139 3.13 -7.06 -20.29
C LYS A 139 3.78 -7.43 -21.62
N ARG A 140 3.04 -7.30 -22.73
CA ARG A 140 3.56 -7.62 -24.08
C ARG A 140 4.64 -6.66 -24.55
N LEU A 141 4.52 -5.37 -24.24
CA LEU A 141 5.44 -4.33 -24.74
C LEU A 141 6.68 -4.16 -23.87
N PHE A 142 6.51 -4.23 -22.55
CA PHE A 142 7.53 -3.84 -21.60
C PHE A 142 7.87 -4.94 -20.57
N GLY A 143 7.10 -6.03 -20.54
CA GLY A 143 7.08 -6.93 -19.40
C GLY A 143 6.23 -6.38 -18.25
N LEU A 144 5.81 -7.25 -17.34
CA LEU A 144 5.01 -6.88 -16.19
C LEU A 144 5.31 -7.81 -15.03
N ASP A 145 5.70 -7.26 -13.89
CA ASP A 145 6.03 -8.01 -12.68
C ASP A 145 5.00 -7.82 -11.55
N MET A 146 4.23 -6.72 -11.55
CA MET A 146 3.19 -6.47 -10.54
C MET A 146 2.11 -5.53 -11.08
N VAL A 147 0.89 -5.70 -10.60
CA VAL A 147 -0.24 -4.78 -10.80
C VAL A 147 -0.68 -4.25 -9.44
N VAL A 148 -0.91 -2.94 -9.34
CA VAL A 148 -1.50 -2.28 -8.16
C VAL A 148 -2.81 -1.61 -8.57
N VAL A 149 -3.83 -1.69 -7.71
CA VAL A 149 -5.17 -1.08 -7.94
C VAL A 149 -5.59 -0.29 -6.71
N ASP A 150 -5.75 1.02 -6.84
CA ASP A 150 -6.15 1.92 -5.76
C ASP A 150 -7.45 2.64 -6.11
N TYR A 151 -8.59 2.22 -5.60
CA TYR A 151 -9.00 1.07 -4.82
C TYR A 151 -10.23 0.39 -5.43
N ILE A 152 -10.48 -0.88 -5.08
CA ILE A 152 -11.44 -1.76 -5.77
C ILE A 152 -12.88 -1.22 -5.78
N GLN A 153 -13.31 -0.48 -4.74
CA GLN A 153 -14.64 0.08 -4.67
C GLN A 153 -14.90 1.21 -5.69
N LEU A 154 -13.88 1.72 -6.37
CA LEU A 154 -14.02 2.68 -7.47
C LEU A 154 -14.07 2.02 -8.85
N MET A 155 -13.83 0.72 -8.94
CA MET A 155 -13.97 -0.04 -10.18
C MET A 155 -15.44 -0.23 -10.54
N ARG A 156 -15.69 -0.47 -11.84
CA ARG A 156 -17.01 -0.86 -12.34
C ARG A 156 -17.08 -2.37 -12.58
N GLY A 157 -18.16 -2.98 -12.14
CA GLY A 157 -18.53 -4.34 -12.52
C GLY A 157 -18.94 -4.44 -13.98
N THR A 158 -19.04 -5.66 -14.50
CA THR A 158 -19.40 -5.95 -15.91
C THR A 158 -20.87 -5.80 -16.22
N THR A 159 -21.74 -5.82 -15.22
CA THR A 159 -23.18 -5.75 -15.38
C THR A 159 -23.79 -4.65 -14.52
N PHE A 160 -24.60 -3.81 -15.15
CA PHE A 160 -25.54 -2.91 -14.45
C PHE A 160 -26.68 -3.76 -13.84
N ASN A 161 -26.39 -4.66 -12.92
CA ASN A 161 -27.42 -5.45 -12.30
C ASN A 161 -27.94 -4.80 -11.03
N LYS A 162 -29.25 -4.92 -10.85
CA LYS A 162 -29.99 -4.59 -9.62
C LYS A 162 -29.54 -5.42 -8.38
N ASP A 163 -28.56 -6.28 -8.55
CA ASP A 163 -28.17 -7.33 -7.60
C ASP A 163 -27.24 -6.86 -6.47
N GLY A 164 -27.00 -5.58 -6.38
CA GLY A 164 -26.34 -5.00 -5.23
C GLY A 164 -24.81 -4.94 -5.30
N ARG A 165 -24.27 -4.06 -4.49
CA ARG A 165 -22.83 -3.72 -4.42
C ARG A 165 -21.95 -4.93 -4.07
N VAL A 166 -22.46 -5.85 -3.26
CA VAL A 166 -21.74 -7.07 -2.85
C VAL A 166 -21.36 -7.94 -4.04
N GLN A 167 -22.30 -8.17 -4.96
CA GLN A 167 -22.04 -8.98 -6.16
C GLN A 167 -21.08 -8.28 -7.11
N GLU A 168 -21.18 -6.96 -7.27
CA GLU A 168 -20.26 -6.19 -8.08
C GLU A 168 -18.81 -6.31 -7.58
N ILE A 169 -18.59 -6.15 -6.27
CA ILE A 169 -17.28 -6.33 -5.66
C ILE A 169 -16.80 -7.78 -5.82
N SER A 170 -17.67 -8.76 -5.70
CA SER A 170 -17.35 -10.17 -5.92
C SER A 170 -16.83 -10.42 -7.35
N GLN A 171 -17.51 -9.88 -8.36
CA GLN A 171 -17.05 -9.97 -9.75
C GLN A 171 -15.69 -9.29 -9.97
N ILE A 172 -15.49 -8.13 -9.32
CA ILE A 172 -14.21 -7.40 -9.40
C ILE A 172 -13.09 -8.24 -8.80
N THR A 173 -13.25 -8.81 -7.60
CA THR A 173 -12.19 -9.59 -6.94
C THR A 173 -11.87 -10.89 -7.69
N GLN A 174 -12.89 -11.59 -8.19
CA GLN A 174 -12.69 -12.75 -9.06
C GLN A 174 -11.94 -12.37 -10.34
N GLY A 175 -12.30 -11.23 -10.94
CA GLY A 175 -11.61 -10.70 -12.11
C GLY A 175 -10.16 -10.34 -11.85
N LEU A 176 -9.86 -9.70 -10.70
CA LEU A 176 -8.49 -9.39 -10.29
C LEU A 176 -7.66 -10.66 -10.05
N LYS A 177 -8.26 -11.68 -9.41
CA LYS A 177 -7.61 -12.99 -9.24
C LYS A 177 -7.37 -13.69 -10.58
N ALA A 178 -8.30 -13.58 -11.52
CA ALA A 178 -8.12 -14.11 -12.87
C ALA A 178 -6.96 -13.42 -13.60
N ILE A 179 -6.84 -12.08 -13.51
CA ILE A 179 -5.72 -11.32 -14.08
C ILE A 179 -4.40 -11.75 -13.45
N ALA A 180 -4.33 -11.90 -12.13
CA ALA A 180 -3.12 -12.36 -11.45
C ALA A 180 -2.64 -13.70 -11.97
N LYS A 181 -3.56 -14.66 -12.15
CA LYS A 181 -3.26 -15.99 -12.71
C LYS A 181 -2.87 -15.94 -14.18
N GLU A 182 -3.66 -15.25 -15.00
CA GLU A 182 -3.44 -15.17 -16.45
C GLU A 182 -2.10 -14.52 -16.79
N LEU A 183 -1.81 -13.41 -16.09
CA LEU A 183 -0.57 -12.68 -16.31
C LEU A 183 0.60 -13.21 -15.48
N SER A 184 0.40 -14.23 -14.63
CA SER A 184 1.42 -14.76 -13.72
C SER A 184 2.17 -13.64 -12.97
N VAL A 185 1.42 -12.69 -12.39
CA VAL A 185 1.96 -11.57 -11.61
C VAL A 185 1.16 -11.41 -10.31
N PRO A 186 1.76 -10.91 -9.23
CA PRO A 186 0.99 -10.47 -8.07
C PRO A 186 0.10 -9.28 -8.43
N VAL A 187 -1.13 -9.29 -7.92
CA VAL A 187 -2.06 -8.16 -7.97
C VAL A 187 -2.28 -7.65 -6.55
N VAL A 188 -1.81 -6.43 -6.29
CA VAL A 188 -2.04 -5.73 -5.02
C VAL A 188 -3.26 -4.83 -5.19
N ALA A 189 -4.34 -5.13 -4.48
CA ALA A 189 -5.58 -4.36 -4.57
C ALA A 189 -5.92 -3.71 -3.23
N LEU A 190 -6.16 -2.40 -3.26
CA LEU A 190 -6.54 -1.68 -2.06
C LEU A 190 -8.04 -1.78 -1.82
N SER A 191 -8.43 -1.85 -0.55
CA SER A 191 -9.83 -1.91 -0.13
C SER A 191 -10.09 -0.99 1.05
N GLN A 192 -11.23 -0.32 1.03
CA GLN A 192 -11.69 0.46 2.16
C GLN A 192 -12.51 -0.43 3.11
N LEU A 193 -12.24 -0.30 4.42
CA LEU A 193 -12.99 -1.02 5.44
C LEU A 193 -14.30 -0.33 5.81
N SER A 194 -15.26 -1.13 6.28
CA SER A 194 -16.52 -0.66 6.84
C SER A 194 -16.31 0.33 7.99
N ARG A 195 -17.26 1.27 8.16
CA ARG A 195 -17.25 2.23 9.29
C ARG A 195 -17.48 1.54 10.65
N GLN A 196 -17.91 0.30 10.68
CA GLN A 196 -18.13 -0.46 11.92
C GLN A 196 -16.85 -0.65 12.76
N VAL A 197 -15.66 -0.60 12.12
CA VAL A 197 -14.37 -0.58 12.83
C VAL A 197 -14.31 0.56 13.86
N GLU A 198 -14.88 1.73 13.53
CA GLU A 198 -14.84 2.92 14.39
C GLU A 198 -15.78 2.85 15.59
N GLN A 199 -16.65 1.84 15.63
CA GLN A 199 -17.57 1.60 16.77
C GLN A 199 -16.97 0.69 17.83
N ARG A 200 -15.81 0.10 17.59
CA ARG A 200 -15.10 -0.73 18.56
C ARG A 200 -14.11 0.10 19.37
N ASP A 201 -13.94 -0.25 20.62
CA ASP A 201 -13.06 0.48 21.56
C ASP A 201 -11.58 0.45 21.11
N ASP A 202 -11.13 -0.67 20.53
CA ASP A 202 -9.75 -0.85 20.08
C ASP A 202 -9.51 -0.36 18.65
N HIS A 203 -10.55 -0.06 17.88
CA HIS A 203 -10.52 0.31 16.47
C HIS A 203 -9.68 -0.61 15.57
N LYS A 204 -9.32 -1.81 16.06
CA LYS A 204 -8.52 -2.77 15.31
C LYS A 204 -9.35 -3.44 14.22
N PRO A 205 -8.88 -3.44 12.97
CA PRO A 205 -9.60 -4.06 11.87
C PRO A 205 -9.60 -5.59 11.97
N GLN A 206 -10.70 -6.18 11.51
CA GLN A 206 -10.93 -7.62 11.44
C GLN A 206 -11.43 -8.02 10.05
N LEU A 207 -11.32 -9.30 9.67
CA LEU A 207 -11.80 -9.79 8.37
C LEU A 207 -13.27 -9.46 8.10
N ALA A 208 -14.10 -9.49 9.14
CA ALA A 208 -15.52 -9.11 9.04
C ALA A 208 -15.74 -7.65 8.61
N ASP A 209 -14.75 -6.77 8.71
CA ASP A 209 -14.85 -5.38 8.29
C ASP A 209 -14.69 -5.19 6.78
N LEU A 210 -14.28 -6.23 6.06
CA LEU A 210 -14.36 -6.32 4.60
C LEU A 210 -15.81 -6.59 4.11
N ARG A 211 -16.81 -6.28 4.88
CA ARG A 211 -18.18 -6.78 4.93
C ARG A 211 -19.07 -6.54 3.70
N GLU A 212 -18.74 -5.60 2.85
CA GLU A 212 -19.47 -5.46 1.56
C GLU A 212 -19.04 -6.52 0.54
N SER A 213 -18.20 -7.46 0.97
CA SER A 213 -17.58 -8.43 0.10
C SER A 213 -16.92 -9.59 0.89
N GLY A 214 -17.74 -10.48 1.45
CA GLY A 214 -17.24 -11.79 1.92
C GLY A 214 -16.42 -12.53 0.85
N SER A 215 -16.61 -12.16 -0.41
CA SER A 215 -15.83 -12.62 -1.55
C SER A 215 -14.38 -12.09 -1.57
N ILE A 216 -14.10 -10.86 -1.07
CA ILE A 216 -12.70 -10.37 -0.99
C ILE A 216 -11.87 -11.33 -0.16
N GLU A 217 -12.38 -11.71 1.02
CA GLU A 217 -11.68 -12.65 1.87
C GLU A 217 -11.51 -14.01 1.19
N GLN A 218 -12.54 -14.51 0.49
CA GLN A 218 -12.47 -15.83 -0.14
C GLN A 218 -11.48 -15.87 -1.31
N ASP A 219 -11.50 -14.86 -2.18
CA ASP A 219 -10.71 -14.79 -3.41
C ASP A 219 -9.23 -14.43 -3.17
N ALA A 220 -8.94 -13.64 -2.12
CA ALA A 220 -7.60 -13.19 -1.79
C ALA A 220 -6.72 -14.33 -1.27
N ASP A 221 -5.46 -14.33 -1.67
CA ASP A 221 -4.42 -15.22 -1.12
C ASP A 221 -3.81 -14.63 0.16
N VAL A 222 -3.66 -13.30 0.19
CA VAL A 222 -3.16 -12.54 1.34
C VAL A 222 -4.11 -11.39 1.62
N VAL A 223 -4.46 -11.18 2.90
CA VAL A 223 -5.20 -10.01 3.37
C VAL A 223 -4.42 -9.34 4.48
N MET A 224 -4.11 -8.07 4.28
CA MET A 224 -3.36 -7.23 5.23
C MET A 224 -4.16 -5.98 5.58
N PHE A 225 -4.13 -5.59 6.85
CA PHE A 225 -4.73 -4.35 7.31
C PHE A 225 -3.68 -3.37 7.78
N VAL A 226 -3.79 -2.13 7.29
CA VAL A 226 -2.99 -1.01 7.79
C VAL A 226 -3.72 -0.38 8.98
N TYR A 227 -3.07 -0.35 10.13
CA TYR A 227 -3.59 0.22 11.35
C TYR A 227 -2.57 1.17 11.99
N ARG A 228 -3.02 2.33 12.42
CA ARG A 228 -2.21 3.32 13.13
C ARG A 228 -2.94 3.74 14.40
N GLU A 229 -2.44 3.26 15.53
CA GLU A 229 -2.99 3.58 16.85
C GLU A 229 -2.85 5.07 17.16
N GLU A 230 -1.71 5.66 16.79
CA GLU A 230 -1.42 7.10 16.90
C GLU A 230 -2.56 7.97 16.35
N TYR A 231 -3.10 7.62 15.17
CA TYR A 231 -4.17 8.38 14.53
C TYR A 231 -5.45 8.46 15.38
N TYR A 232 -5.81 7.37 16.06
CA TYR A 232 -6.98 7.34 16.95
C TYR A 232 -6.71 8.03 18.27
N LEU A 233 -5.50 7.87 18.81
CA LEU A 233 -5.08 8.49 20.04
C LEU A 233 -5.04 10.02 19.89
N GLU A 234 -4.53 10.55 18.76
CA GLU A 234 -4.55 12.00 18.45
C GLU A 234 -5.97 12.59 18.44
N LYS A 235 -6.94 11.85 17.88
CA LYS A 235 -8.33 12.32 17.82
C LYS A 235 -9.00 12.42 19.19
N ASN A 236 -8.56 11.62 20.15
CA ASN A 236 -9.15 11.51 21.48
C ASN A 236 -8.26 12.15 22.55
N ALA A 237 -7.49 13.19 22.20
CA ALA A 237 -6.61 13.88 23.13
C ALA A 237 -7.41 14.49 24.30
N PRO A 238 -7.07 14.17 25.56
CA PRO A 238 -7.68 14.79 26.74
C PRO A 238 -7.33 16.27 26.86
N SER A 239 -8.03 16.97 27.74
CA SER A 239 -7.72 18.37 28.01
C SER A 239 -6.35 18.56 28.67
N PRO A 240 -5.51 19.49 28.20
CA PRO A 240 -4.22 19.75 28.81
C PRO A 240 -4.31 20.05 30.30
N GLY A 241 -3.38 19.49 31.08
CA GLY A 241 -3.29 19.71 32.53
C GLY A 241 -4.07 18.70 33.37
N THR A 242 -4.70 17.70 32.78
CA THR A 242 -5.33 16.59 33.53
C THR A 242 -4.37 15.40 33.70
N ALA A 243 -4.66 14.49 34.62
CA ALA A 243 -3.87 13.27 34.80
C ALA A 243 -3.94 12.39 33.54
N GLU A 244 -5.13 12.32 32.95
CA GLU A 244 -5.36 11.57 31.70
C GLU A 244 -4.51 12.12 30.54
N TYR A 245 -4.23 13.43 30.52
CA TYR A 245 -3.35 14.04 29.50
C TYR A 245 -1.90 13.55 29.63
N ILE A 246 -1.42 13.36 30.86
CA ILE A 246 -0.05 12.85 31.10
C ILE A 246 0.07 11.40 30.62
N GLU A 247 -0.91 10.55 30.95
CA GLU A 247 -0.95 9.15 30.48
C GLU A 247 -1.06 9.08 28.97
N TRP A 248 -1.92 9.93 28.39
CA TRP A 248 -2.05 10.03 26.92
C TRP A 248 -0.74 10.43 26.26
N GLN A 249 -0.04 11.42 26.82
CA GLN A 249 1.24 11.89 26.27
C GLN A 249 2.31 10.79 26.33
N GLN A 250 2.41 10.07 27.42
CA GLN A 250 3.33 8.92 27.53
C GLN A 250 3.04 7.87 26.47
N LYS A 251 1.76 7.53 26.30
CA LYS A 251 1.36 6.57 25.29
C LYS A 251 1.65 7.06 23.86
N MET A 252 1.42 8.35 23.59
CA MET A 252 1.77 8.96 22.29
C MET A 252 3.26 8.87 22.00
N ASP A 253 4.12 9.14 22.98
CA ASP A 253 5.59 9.05 22.81
C ASP A 253 6.06 7.62 22.52
N GLU A 254 5.37 6.61 23.10
CA GLU A 254 5.67 5.19 22.85
C GLU A 254 5.33 4.74 21.43
N ILE A 255 4.19 5.21 20.87
CA ILE A 255 3.67 4.74 19.58
C ILE A 255 3.94 5.72 18.43
N HIS A 256 4.57 6.85 18.72
CA HIS A 256 4.82 7.88 17.71
C HIS A 256 5.57 7.33 16.49
N GLY A 257 5.03 7.63 15.31
CA GLY A 257 5.62 7.19 14.04
C GLY A 257 5.56 5.69 13.81
N GLN A 258 4.69 4.95 14.51
CA GLN A 258 4.50 3.52 14.32
C GLN A 258 3.21 3.23 13.54
N ALA A 259 3.26 2.16 12.76
CA ALA A 259 2.10 1.58 12.11
C ALA A 259 2.17 0.05 12.22
N ASP A 260 1.02 -0.57 12.37
CA ASP A 260 0.88 -2.02 12.34
C ASP A 260 0.35 -2.47 10.98
N LEU A 261 1.01 -3.46 10.38
CA LEU A 261 0.51 -4.19 9.23
C LEU A 261 0.08 -5.58 9.70
N LEU A 262 -1.25 -5.75 9.83
CA LEU A 262 -1.87 -6.96 10.35
C LEU A 262 -2.13 -7.92 9.19
N ILE A 263 -1.38 -9.04 9.11
CA ILE A 263 -1.61 -10.11 8.14
C ILE A 263 -2.70 -11.02 8.71
N MET A 264 -3.92 -10.84 8.25
CA MET A 264 -5.10 -11.55 8.78
C MET A 264 -5.45 -12.81 7.99
N LYS A 265 -4.94 -12.92 6.76
CA LYS A 265 -5.03 -14.12 5.93
C LYS A 265 -3.77 -14.27 5.11
N GLN A 266 -3.23 -15.49 5.07
CA GLN A 266 -2.14 -15.89 4.19
C GLN A 266 -2.34 -17.38 3.85
N ARG A 267 -2.53 -17.71 2.56
CA ARG A 267 -2.77 -19.10 2.13
C ARG A 267 -1.58 -20.02 2.35
N HIS A 268 -0.38 -19.48 2.17
CA HIS A 268 0.85 -20.27 2.14
C HIS A 268 1.80 -19.95 3.30
N GLY A 269 1.29 -19.31 4.37
CA GLY A 269 2.10 -18.95 5.52
C GLY A 269 1.26 -18.54 6.73
N PRO A 270 1.92 -18.26 7.86
CA PRO A 270 1.25 -17.87 9.09
C PRO A 270 0.79 -16.40 9.05
N THR A 271 -0.37 -16.13 9.63
CA THR A 271 -0.82 -14.78 9.97
C THR A 271 0.11 -14.13 11.01
N GLY A 272 -0.06 -12.85 11.26
CA GLY A 272 0.74 -12.13 12.26
C GLY A 272 0.67 -10.62 12.11
N ASN A 273 1.44 -9.93 12.94
CA ASN A 273 1.59 -8.49 12.92
C ASN A 273 3.02 -8.11 12.59
N ILE A 274 3.19 -7.10 11.74
CA ILE A 274 4.46 -6.49 11.40
C ILE A 274 4.40 -5.04 11.81
N LYS A 275 5.40 -4.58 12.58
CA LYS A 275 5.57 -3.17 12.88
C LYS A 275 6.35 -2.48 11.76
N LEU A 276 5.83 -1.35 11.32
CA LEU A 276 6.46 -0.46 10.36
C LEU A 276 6.65 0.92 10.99
N SER A 277 7.67 1.65 10.54
CA SER A 277 7.74 3.08 10.80
C SER A 277 6.82 3.83 9.85
N PHE A 278 6.22 4.91 10.31
CA PHE A 278 5.41 5.81 9.50
C PHE A 278 5.78 7.26 9.74
N ASP A 279 6.32 7.89 8.70
CA ASP A 279 6.61 9.33 8.72
C ASP A 279 5.42 10.09 8.14
N ALA A 280 4.63 10.71 9.02
CA ALA A 280 3.42 11.43 8.64
C ALA A 280 3.70 12.65 7.74
N LYS A 281 4.87 13.30 7.91
CA LYS A 281 5.28 14.50 7.14
C LYS A 281 5.45 14.17 5.67
N TYR A 282 5.99 13.00 5.37
CA TYR A 282 6.26 12.53 4.00
C TYR A 282 5.32 11.41 3.58
N THR A 283 4.39 11.00 4.46
CA THR A 283 3.46 9.88 4.25
C THR A 283 4.17 8.58 3.85
N ARG A 284 5.34 8.32 4.46
CA ARG A 284 6.24 7.23 4.11
C ARG A 284 6.21 6.12 5.14
N PHE A 285 6.05 4.88 4.66
CA PHE A 285 6.34 3.69 5.45
C PHE A 285 7.80 3.26 5.30
N GLY A 286 8.35 2.68 6.34
CA GLY A 286 9.70 2.14 6.36
C GLY A 286 9.84 0.97 7.33
N ASN A 287 11.02 0.38 7.35
CA ASN A 287 11.34 -0.65 8.33
C ASN A 287 11.35 -0.07 9.73
N PHE A 288 10.72 -0.77 10.66
CA PHE A 288 10.74 -0.39 12.07
C PHE A 288 12.06 -0.86 12.69
N ILE A 289 12.75 0.05 13.39
CA ILE A 289 13.96 -0.27 14.16
C ILE A 289 13.59 -0.11 15.63
N SER A 290 13.59 -1.23 16.38
CA SER A 290 13.39 -1.17 17.83
C SER A 290 14.53 -0.39 18.49
N LYS A 291 14.19 0.46 19.45
CA LYS A 291 15.20 1.23 20.20
C LYS A 291 16.20 0.32 20.97
N ASP A 292 15.86 -0.94 21.18
CA ASP A 292 16.74 -1.92 21.88
C ASP A 292 17.98 -2.35 21.08
N HIS A 293 18.02 -2.09 19.76
CA HIS A 293 19.18 -2.43 18.91
C HIS A 293 20.22 -1.30 18.79
N THR A 294 19.97 -0.11 19.32
CA THR A 294 20.92 1.01 19.24
C THR A 294 22.02 0.96 20.31
N ASN A 295 21.91 0.10 21.34
CA ASN A 295 22.88 0.03 22.43
C ASN A 295 24.01 -1.01 22.26
N ASN A 296 24.14 -1.63 21.10
CA ASN A 296 25.19 -2.65 20.89
C ASN A 296 26.35 -2.20 19.99
N TYR A 297 26.47 -0.89 19.70
CA TYR A 297 27.60 -0.34 18.95
C TYR A 297 28.15 0.93 19.63
N GLU A 298 28.52 0.82 20.90
CA GLU A 298 29.52 1.68 21.53
C GLU A 298 30.71 0.85 22.02
#